data_163d8d969b8d703d75a0b96441aa7029
#
_entry.id   163d8d969b8d703d75a0b96441aa7029
#
_cell.length_a   1.000
_cell.length_b   1.000
_cell.length_c   1.000
_cell.angle_alpha   90.00
_cell.angle_beta   90.00
_cell.angle_gamma   90.00
#
_symmetry.space_group_name_H-M   'P 1'
#
loop_
_entity.id
_entity.type
_entity.pdbx_description
1 polymer ?
#
loop_
_entity_poly.entity_id
_entity_poly.type
_entity_poly.pdbx_seq_one_letter_code
_entity_poly.pdbx_strand_id
1 'polypeptide(L)'
;MNERLLVSLACAAAAVAMAAVSANGQAPNFLERARALHRAVPMFDGHNDYPWEVRQRAGQDPAKLDIRARRSDTMTDIPRLREGGVGAQFWSVYVPASFAGQQAVTATLEQIDIVYRMAARYPDTLEMARSADDVERIFKAGKIASLIGMEGGHAIDGSLCALRMFARLGAAY
;
A
#
# COMPACT_ATOMS: atom_id res chain seq x y z
N MET A 1 -28.85 52.08 -38.04
CA MET A 1 -27.92 50.95 -37.83
C MET A 1 -28.52 49.78 -38.62
N ASN A 2 -27.73 49.15 -39.52
CA ASN A 2 -28.27 48.25 -40.56
C ASN A 2 -28.55 46.87 -39.91
N GLU A 3 -29.74 46.30 -40.14
CA GLU A 3 -30.14 45.00 -39.57
C GLU A 3 -29.12 43.88 -39.81
N ARG A 4 -28.44 43.90 -40.94
CA ARG A 4 -27.37 42.95 -41.26
C ARG A 4 -26.15 43.05 -40.30
N LEU A 5 -25.87 44.26 -39.81
CA LEU A 5 -24.76 44.51 -38.87
C LEU A 5 -25.11 43.99 -37.45
N LEU A 6 -26.38 44.11 -37.07
CA LEU A 6 -26.88 43.59 -35.77
C LEU A 6 -26.88 42.06 -35.76
N VAL A 7 -27.31 41.42 -36.86
CA VAL A 7 -27.28 39.95 -36.96
C VAL A 7 -25.84 39.42 -36.96
N SER A 8 -24.91 40.08 -37.68
CA SER A 8 -23.50 39.68 -37.67
C SER A 8 -22.84 39.83 -36.31
N LEU A 9 -23.16 40.88 -35.56
CA LEU A 9 -22.66 41.08 -34.21
C LEU A 9 -23.25 40.06 -33.20
N ALA A 10 -24.52 39.71 -33.34
CA ALA A 10 -25.16 38.68 -32.53
C ALA A 10 -24.58 37.28 -32.78
N CYS A 11 -24.33 36.93 -34.05
CA CYS A 11 -23.70 35.66 -34.40
C CYS A 11 -22.24 35.57 -33.93
N ALA A 12 -21.47 36.67 -33.98
CA ALA A 12 -20.09 36.73 -33.47
C ALA A 12 -20.07 36.58 -31.94
N ALA A 13 -20.97 37.22 -31.22
CA ALA A 13 -21.11 37.11 -29.76
C ALA A 13 -21.50 35.69 -29.32
N ALA A 14 -22.42 35.04 -30.07
CA ALA A 14 -22.82 33.67 -29.80
C ALA A 14 -21.66 32.66 -30.07
N ALA A 15 -20.85 32.88 -31.12
CA ALA A 15 -19.68 32.05 -31.41
C ALA A 15 -18.59 32.18 -30.32
N VAL A 16 -18.35 33.40 -29.84
CA VAL A 16 -17.41 33.64 -28.71
C VAL A 16 -17.88 33.03 -27.41
N ALA A 17 -19.22 33.11 -27.14
CA ALA A 17 -19.79 32.48 -25.94
C ALA A 17 -19.72 30.93 -26.02
N MET A 18 -19.96 30.33 -27.19
CA MET A 18 -19.78 28.86 -27.38
C MET A 18 -18.31 28.45 -27.27
N ALA A 19 -17.37 29.23 -27.79
CA ALA A 19 -15.94 28.96 -27.63
C ALA A 19 -15.47 29.06 -26.15
N ALA A 20 -16.01 30.01 -25.39
CA ALA A 20 -15.72 30.17 -23.98
C ALA A 20 -16.26 29.02 -23.10
N VAL A 21 -17.44 28.45 -23.48
CA VAL A 21 -17.99 27.27 -22.79
C VAL A 21 -17.19 26.01 -23.13
N SER A 22 -16.62 25.90 -24.34
CA SER A 22 -15.76 24.77 -24.74
C SER A 22 -14.38 24.81 -24.08
N ALA A 23 -13.88 26.00 -23.69
CA ALA A 23 -12.56 26.15 -23.06
C ALA A 23 -12.49 25.67 -21.60
N ASN A 24 -13.64 25.51 -20.92
CA ASN A 24 -13.71 25.04 -19.53
C ASN A 24 -14.02 23.54 -19.37
N GLY A 25 -14.11 22.80 -20.46
CA GLY A 25 -14.47 21.38 -20.49
C GLY A 25 -13.30 20.43 -20.65
N GLN A 26 -12.12 20.74 -20.10
CA GLN A 26 -11.06 19.74 -20.01
C GLN A 26 -11.53 18.63 -19.08
N ALA A 27 -11.66 17.40 -19.63
CA ALA A 27 -11.98 16.23 -18.83
C ALA A 27 -11.02 16.15 -17.64
N PRO A 28 -11.55 15.89 -16.43
CA PRO A 28 -10.68 15.87 -15.24
C PRO A 28 -9.53 14.89 -15.46
N ASN A 29 -8.29 15.33 -15.29
CA ASN A 29 -7.14 14.45 -15.33
C ASN A 29 -7.14 13.55 -14.08
N PHE A 30 -7.84 12.44 -14.18
CA PHE A 30 -8.01 11.50 -13.08
C PHE A 30 -6.66 10.95 -12.57
N LEU A 31 -5.68 10.79 -13.46
CA LEU A 31 -4.35 10.32 -13.06
C LEU A 31 -3.63 11.34 -12.17
N GLU A 32 -3.67 12.63 -12.51
CA GLU A 32 -3.08 13.66 -11.66
C GLU A 32 -3.80 13.81 -10.32
N ARG A 33 -5.13 13.70 -10.34
CA ARG A 33 -5.93 13.71 -9.11
C ARG A 33 -5.60 12.51 -8.21
N ALA A 34 -5.47 11.31 -8.78
CA ALA A 34 -5.08 10.12 -8.04
C ALA A 34 -3.67 10.27 -7.44
N ARG A 35 -2.71 10.75 -8.23
CA ARG A 35 -1.35 11.02 -7.75
C ARG A 35 -1.30 12.08 -6.66
N ALA A 36 -2.11 13.13 -6.79
CA ALA A 36 -2.22 14.16 -5.74
C ALA A 36 -2.79 13.59 -4.45
N LEU A 37 -3.81 12.73 -4.54
CA LEU A 37 -4.40 12.04 -3.40
C LEU A 37 -3.38 11.13 -2.71
N HIS A 38 -2.65 10.29 -3.46
CA HIS A 38 -1.61 9.40 -2.91
C HIS A 38 -0.43 10.16 -2.26
N ARG A 39 -0.20 11.43 -2.65
CA ARG A 39 0.78 12.28 -1.96
C ARG A 39 0.23 12.93 -0.69
N ALA A 40 -1.08 13.11 -0.61
CA ALA A 40 -1.73 13.77 0.53
C ALA A 40 -2.08 12.81 1.66
N VAL A 41 -2.43 11.57 1.32
CA VAL A 41 -2.86 10.54 2.28
C VAL A 41 -2.19 9.21 1.95
N PRO A 42 -1.86 8.38 2.96
CA PRO A 42 -1.25 7.07 2.73
C PRO A 42 -2.22 6.14 2.01
N MET A 43 -1.82 5.62 0.85
CA MET A 43 -2.52 4.50 0.23
C MET A 43 -2.16 3.22 0.97
N PHE A 44 -3.16 2.49 1.42
CA PHE A 44 -3.00 1.20 2.09
C PHE A 44 -3.10 0.05 1.07
N ASP A 45 -2.09 -0.82 1.07
CA ASP A 45 -2.23 -2.17 0.56
C ASP A 45 -2.57 -3.10 1.73
N GLY A 46 -3.75 -3.70 1.67
CA GLY A 46 -4.30 -4.51 2.77
C GLY A 46 -3.69 -5.91 2.89
N HIS A 47 -2.91 -6.40 1.90
CA HIS A 47 -2.42 -7.76 1.93
C HIS A 47 -1.22 -7.96 0.98
N ASN A 48 -0.11 -8.44 1.51
CA ASN A 48 1.07 -8.73 0.70
C ASN A 48 1.83 -9.95 1.28
N ASP A 49 1.92 -11.02 0.48
CA ASP A 49 2.52 -12.29 0.86
C ASP A 49 4.04 -12.35 0.72
N TYR A 50 4.71 -11.23 0.55
CA TYR A 50 6.17 -11.25 0.41
C TYR A 50 6.90 -11.92 1.60
N PRO A 51 6.44 -11.83 2.87
CA PRO A 51 7.04 -12.61 3.96
C PRO A 51 7.01 -14.13 3.71
N TRP A 52 5.96 -14.64 3.05
CA TRP A 52 5.88 -16.03 2.65
C TRP A 52 6.89 -16.39 1.55
N GLU A 53 7.09 -15.51 0.56
CA GLU A 53 8.14 -15.67 -0.45
C GLU A 53 9.53 -15.77 0.20
N VAL A 54 9.83 -14.92 1.20
CA VAL A 54 11.08 -14.97 1.96
C VAL A 54 11.24 -16.31 2.66
N ARG A 55 10.17 -16.83 3.28
CA ARG A 55 10.20 -18.15 3.90
C ARG A 55 10.50 -19.24 2.90
N GLN A 56 9.76 -19.30 1.80
CA GLN A 56 9.81 -20.37 0.81
C GLN A 56 11.14 -20.39 0.03
N ARG A 57 11.63 -19.23 -0.37
CA ARG A 57 12.72 -19.09 -1.34
C ARG A 57 14.06 -18.71 -0.73
N ALA A 58 14.03 -18.14 0.46
CA ALA A 58 15.22 -17.58 1.10
C ALA A 58 15.55 -18.22 2.47
N GLY A 59 14.82 -19.27 2.87
CA GLY A 59 15.02 -19.91 4.17
C GLY A 59 14.81 -18.93 5.32
N GLN A 60 13.77 -18.13 5.25
CA GLN A 60 13.39 -17.09 6.24
C GLN A 60 14.40 -15.93 6.38
N ASP A 61 15.31 -15.77 5.43
CA ASP A 61 16.32 -14.70 5.48
C ASP A 61 16.03 -13.61 4.44
N PRO A 62 15.51 -12.41 4.84
CA PRO A 62 15.24 -11.31 3.92
C PRO A 62 16.49 -10.81 3.16
N ALA A 63 17.69 -11.13 3.65
CA ALA A 63 18.92 -10.74 2.96
C ALA A 63 19.14 -11.52 1.67
N LYS A 64 18.64 -12.75 1.59
CA LYS A 64 18.77 -13.62 0.41
C LYS A 64 17.73 -13.34 -0.68
N LEU A 65 16.67 -12.61 -0.34
CA LEU A 65 15.64 -12.16 -1.27
C LEU A 65 15.50 -10.64 -1.16
N ASP A 66 16.51 -9.89 -1.61
CA ASP A 66 16.56 -8.43 -1.44
C ASP A 66 15.61 -7.73 -2.40
N ILE A 67 14.70 -6.89 -1.87
CA ILE A 67 13.71 -6.09 -2.63
C ILE A 67 14.14 -4.63 -2.83
N ARG A 68 15.37 -4.27 -2.52
CA ARG A 68 15.88 -2.90 -2.67
C ARG A 68 15.94 -2.48 -4.14
N ALA A 69 16.22 -3.41 -5.03
CA ALA A 69 16.18 -3.23 -6.47
C ALA A 69 14.95 -3.88 -7.09
N ARG A 70 14.56 -3.39 -8.29
CA ARG A 70 13.46 -3.99 -9.04
C ARG A 70 13.76 -5.47 -9.36
N ARG A 71 12.76 -6.32 -9.15
CA ARG A 71 12.83 -7.76 -9.36
C ARG A 71 11.79 -8.22 -10.37
N SER A 72 12.20 -9.12 -11.28
CA SER A 72 11.29 -9.78 -12.22
C SER A 72 10.66 -11.07 -11.69
N ASP A 73 11.23 -11.60 -10.60
CA ASP A 73 10.89 -12.91 -10.03
C ASP A 73 10.08 -12.86 -8.74
N THR A 74 9.68 -11.64 -8.32
CA THR A 74 8.76 -11.40 -7.21
C THR A 74 7.67 -10.42 -7.62
N MET A 75 6.51 -10.46 -6.97
CA MET A 75 5.43 -9.49 -7.19
C MET A 75 5.69 -8.17 -6.46
N THR A 76 6.60 -8.17 -5.49
CA THR A 76 6.88 -7.02 -4.62
C THR A 76 8.36 -6.64 -4.68
N ASP A 77 8.64 -5.35 -4.84
CA ASP A 77 9.91 -4.71 -4.56
C ASP A 77 9.71 -3.23 -4.20
N ILE A 78 10.70 -2.63 -3.53
CA ILE A 78 10.64 -1.25 -3.05
C ILE A 78 10.41 -0.25 -4.20
N PRO A 79 11.08 -0.34 -5.37
CA PRO A 79 10.81 0.53 -6.49
C PRO A 79 9.33 0.54 -6.92
N ARG A 80 8.70 -0.64 -7.05
CA ARG A 80 7.28 -0.73 -7.45
C ARG A 80 6.33 -0.24 -6.36
N LEU A 81 6.61 -0.51 -5.07
CA LEU A 81 5.83 0.04 -3.97
C LEU A 81 5.84 1.59 -3.99
N ARG A 82 7.01 2.19 -4.24
CA ARG A 82 7.13 3.65 -4.34
C ARG A 82 6.46 4.22 -5.61
N GLU A 83 6.62 3.56 -6.76
CA GLU A 83 5.94 3.95 -8.00
C GLU A 83 4.42 3.88 -7.89
N GLY A 84 3.90 2.86 -7.19
CA GLY A 84 2.49 2.69 -6.88
C GLY A 84 1.97 3.69 -5.86
N GLY A 85 2.85 4.42 -5.16
CA GLY A 85 2.45 5.37 -4.12
C GLY A 85 1.96 4.71 -2.84
N VAL A 86 2.41 3.48 -2.55
CA VAL A 86 2.06 2.77 -1.32
C VAL A 86 2.61 3.53 -0.11
N GLY A 87 1.71 3.98 0.76
CA GLY A 87 2.04 4.68 2.00
C GLY A 87 2.00 3.78 3.23
N ALA A 88 1.21 2.71 3.18
CA ALA A 88 1.10 1.72 4.24
C ALA A 88 0.89 0.33 3.64
N GLN A 89 1.57 -0.67 4.19
CA GLN A 89 1.55 -2.05 3.72
C GLN A 89 1.23 -3.00 4.87
N PHE A 90 0.17 -3.79 4.72
CA PHE A 90 -0.03 -4.96 5.54
C PHE A 90 0.75 -6.14 4.97
N TRP A 91 1.75 -6.59 5.72
CA TRP A 91 2.50 -7.80 5.40
C TRP A 91 1.73 -9.00 5.97
N SER A 92 1.37 -9.93 5.10
CA SER A 92 0.67 -11.16 5.50
C SER A 92 1.60 -12.09 6.25
N VAL A 93 1.23 -12.47 7.46
CA VAL A 93 1.89 -13.55 8.21
C VAL A 93 1.10 -14.85 7.99
N TYR A 94 1.08 -15.26 6.73
CA TYR A 94 0.42 -16.46 6.26
C TYR A 94 1.15 -17.73 6.74
N VAL A 95 0.36 -18.73 7.07
CA VAL A 95 0.81 -20.12 7.22
C VAL A 95 -0.20 -21.08 6.57
N PRO A 96 0.24 -22.19 5.93
CA PRO A 96 -0.66 -23.13 5.27
C PRO A 96 -1.72 -23.66 6.21
N ALA A 97 -2.96 -23.85 5.72
CA ALA A 97 -4.06 -24.45 6.48
C ALA A 97 -3.78 -25.92 6.95
N SER A 98 -2.80 -26.56 6.30
CA SER A 98 -2.30 -27.89 6.72
C SER A 98 -1.42 -27.86 7.96
N PHE A 99 -0.93 -26.67 8.38
CA PHE A 99 -0.22 -26.52 9.65
C PHE A 99 -1.24 -26.50 10.78
N ALA A 100 -1.02 -27.29 11.81
CA ALA A 100 -1.95 -27.42 12.92
C ALA A 100 -1.19 -27.39 14.26
N GLY A 101 -1.92 -27.01 15.31
CA GLY A 101 -1.39 -27.03 16.67
C GLY A 101 -0.17 -26.12 16.81
N GLN A 102 0.79 -26.59 17.56
CA GLN A 102 2.03 -25.86 17.84
C GLN A 102 2.80 -25.47 16.58
N GLN A 103 2.71 -26.27 15.51
CA GLN A 103 3.38 -25.95 14.24
C GLN A 103 2.85 -24.64 13.62
N ALA A 104 1.53 -24.44 13.64
CA ALA A 104 0.92 -23.22 13.12
C ALA A 104 1.34 -22.00 13.95
N VAL A 105 1.31 -22.10 15.27
CA VAL A 105 1.74 -21.04 16.19
C VAL A 105 3.20 -20.67 15.96
N THR A 106 4.09 -21.65 15.91
CA THR A 106 5.53 -21.43 15.70
C THR A 106 5.80 -20.78 14.35
N ALA A 107 5.19 -21.31 13.27
CA ALA A 107 5.38 -20.76 11.93
C ALA A 107 4.86 -19.31 11.81
N THR A 108 3.78 -18.98 12.51
CA THR A 108 3.25 -17.60 12.55
C THR A 108 4.22 -16.65 13.28
N LEU A 109 4.82 -17.08 14.38
CA LEU A 109 5.86 -16.30 15.07
C LEU A 109 7.07 -16.05 14.16
N GLU A 110 7.51 -17.06 13.41
CA GLU A 110 8.60 -16.94 12.45
C GLU A 110 8.25 -15.99 11.30
N GLN A 111 6.99 -15.97 10.83
CA GLN A 111 6.53 -15.01 9.83
C GLN A 111 6.53 -13.57 10.37
N ILE A 112 6.11 -13.38 11.62
CA ILE A 112 6.17 -12.07 12.29
C ILE A 112 7.64 -11.60 12.40
N ASP A 113 8.56 -12.49 12.77
CA ASP A 113 10.01 -12.19 12.82
C ASP A 113 10.54 -11.75 11.46
N ILE A 114 10.15 -12.42 10.38
CA ILE A 114 10.53 -12.03 9.01
C ILE A 114 10.11 -10.57 8.75
N VAL A 115 8.89 -10.17 9.09
CA VAL A 115 8.41 -8.79 8.88
C VAL A 115 9.25 -7.78 9.66
N TYR A 116 9.56 -8.05 10.91
CA TYR A 116 10.43 -7.18 11.71
C TYR A 116 11.84 -7.07 11.12
N ARG A 117 12.41 -8.19 10.67
CA ARG A 117 13.73 -8.21 10.03
C ARG A 117 13.73 -7.49 8.68
N MET A 118 12.64 -7.56 7.92
CA MET A 118 12.46 -6.76 6.70
C MET A 118 12.47 -5.26 7.03
N ALA A 119 11.69 -4.81 8.01
CA ALA A 119 11.66 -3.41 8.40
C ALA A 119 13.03 -2.93 8.89
N ALA A 120 13.72 -3.72 9.70
CA ALA A 120 15.07 -3.41 10.17
C ALA A 120 16.12 -3.38 9.03
N ARG A 121 15.94 -4.19 7.99
CA ARG A 121 16.85 -4.23 6.84
C ARG A 121 16.72 -3.01 5.92
N TYR A 122 15.51 -2.44 5.83
CA TYR A 122 15.20 -1.30 4.94
C TYR A 122 14.74 -0.06 5.73
N PRO A 123 15.49 0.41 6.73
CA PRO A 123 15.04 1.44 7.67
C PRO A 123 14.77 2.79 7.01
N ASP A 124 15.37 3.05 5.83
CA ASP A 124 15.12 4.26 5.04
C ASP A 124 13.79 4.20 4.28
N THR A 125 13.15 3.03 4.23
CA THR A 125 11.93 2.81 3.44
C THR A 125 10.78 2.25 4.27
N LEU A 126 11.05 1.29 5.14
CA LEU A 126 10.05 0.60 5.94
C LEU A 126 10.20 0.97 7.41
N GLU A 127 9.09 1.17 8.09
CA GLU A 127 9.05 1.36 9.53
C GLU A 127 7.80 0.72 10.10
N MET A 128 7.92 -0.02 11.21
CA MET A 128 6.79 -0.69 11.84
C MET A 128 5.81 0.33 12.42
N ALA A 129 4.52 0.15 12.12
CA ALA A 129 3.41 0.93 12.65
C ALA A 129 2.52 0.06 13.54
N ARG A 130 2.00 0.64 14.63
CA ARG A 130 1.10 -0.02 15.57
C ARG A 130 -0.19 0.75 15.82
N SER A 131 -0.28 1.96 15.27
CA SER A 131 -1.42 2.85 15.41
C SER A 131 -1.62 3.68 14.13
N ALA A 132 -2.78 4.29 13.99
CA ALA A 132 -3.02 5.24 12.89
C ALA A 132 -2.06 6.43 12.94
N ASP A 133 -1.74 6.93 14.13
CA ASP A 133 -0.77 8.03 14.32
C ASP A 133 0.64 7.63 13.85
N ASP A 134 1.06 6.38 14.09
CA ASP A 134 2.30 5.86 13.53
C ASP A 134 2.28 5.88 12.01
N VAL A 135 1.19 5.41 11.39
CA VAL A 135 1.07 5.40 9.92
C VAL A 135 1.21 6.81 9.35
N GLU A 136 0.51 7.80 9.92
CA GLU A 136 0.61 9.18 9.48
C GLU A 136 2.03 9.76 9.65
N ARG A 137 2.64 9.51 10.79
CA ARG A 137 4.01 9.97 11.09
C ARG A 137 5.03 9.38 10.12
N ILE A 138 4.95 8.07 9.89
CA ILE A 138 5.84 7.32 8.99
C ILE A 138 5.67 7.79 7.54
N PHE A 139 4.42 7.95 7.10
CA PHE A 139 4.11 8.46 5.76
C PHE A 139 4.64 9.87 5.55
N LYS A 140 4.44 10.78 6.52
CA LYS A 140 4.98 12.15 6.48
C LYS A 140 6.51 12.18 6.44
N ALA A 141 7.16 11.15 6.99
CA ALA A 141 8.62 10.98 6.89
C ALA A 141 9.09 10.38 5.53
N GLY A 142 8.18 10.14 4.58
CA GLY A 142 8.48 9.58 3.25
C GLY A 142 8.79 8.08 3.26
N LYS A 143 8.39 7.38 4.32
CA LYS A 143 8.52 5.93 4.45
C LYS A 143 7.18 5.23 4.24
N ILE A 144 7.22 3.90 4.11
CA ILE A 144 6.06 3.02 4.03
C ILE A 144 5.82 2.43 5.43
N ALA A 145 4.65 2.73 6.00
CA ALA A 145 4.25 2.14 7.27
C ALA A 145 4.01 0.64 7.12
N SER A 146 4.71 -0.17 7.88
CA SER A 146 4.64 -1.62 7.85
C SER A 146 3.77 -2.14 8.98
N LEU A 147 2.68 -2.84 8.63
CA LEU A 147 1.74 -3.43 9.56
C LEU A 147 1.73 -4.95 9.37
N ILE A 148 1.26 -5.68 10.38
CA ILE A 148 1.16 -7.13 10.34
C ILE A 148 -0.31 -7.53 10.20
N GLY A 149 -0.63 -8.29 9.15
CA GLY A 149 -1.92 -8.93 8.95
C GLY A 149 -1.79 -10.44 9.13
N MET A 150 -2.56 -11.03 10.05
CA MET A 150 -2.56 -12.46 10.28
C MET A 150 -3.59 -13.14 9.38
N GLU A 151 -3.16 -14.12 8.60
CA GLU A 151 -4.04 -14.86 7.71
C GLU A 151 -4.32 -16.26 8.24
N GLY A 152 -5.61 -16.51 8.51
CA GLY A 152 -6.12 -17.80 8.95
C GLY A 152 -6.18 -17.98 10.47
N GLY A 153 -7.38 -18.18 10.99
CA GLY A 153 -7.61 -18.36 12.43
C GLY A 153 -6.97 -19.63 13.03
N HIS A 154 -6.57 -20.62 12.21
CA HIS A 154 -5.82 -21.79 12.65
C HIS A 154 -4.44 -21.44 13.23
N ALA A 155 -3.89 -20.28 12.86
CA ALA A 155 -2.60 -19.77 13.37
C ALA A 155 -2.54 -19.63 14.89
N ILE A 156 -3.70 -19.47 15.57
CA ILE A 156 -3.76 -19.37 17.04
C ILE A 156 -3.94 -20.71 17.75
N ASP A 157 -4.11 -21.81 17.03
CA ASP A 157 -4.38 -23.15 17.58
C ASP A 157 -5.52 -23.17 18.64
N GLY A 158 -6.61 -22.42 18.38
CA GLY A 158 -7.72 -22.25 19.33
C GLY A 158 -7.34 -21.52 20.63
N SER A 159 -6.14 -21.02 20.76
CA SER A 159 -5.60 -20.39 21.98
C SER A 159 -5.82 -18.88 21.99
N LEU A 160 -6.69 -18.39 22.88
CA LEU A 160 -6.81 -16.94 23.12
C LEU A 160 -5.54 -16.33 23.73
N CYS A 161 -4.67 -17.13 24.36
CA CYS A 161 -3.37 -16.66 24.81
C CYS A 161 -2.45 -16.35 23.63
N ALA A 162 -2.39 -17.25 22.62
CA ALA A 162 -1.66 -17.02 21.38
C ALA A 162 -2.16 -15.76 20.67
N LEU A 163 -3.48 -15.60 20.54
CA LEU A 163 -4.09 -14.40 19.93
C LEU A 163 -3.64 -13.11 20.62
N ARG A 164 -3.70 -13.06 21.96
CA ARG A 164 -3.25 -11.88 22.72
C ARG A 164 -1.78 -11.59 22.53
N MET A 165 -0.95 -12.64 22.42
CA MET A 165 0.49 -12.46 22.19
C MET A 165 0.77 -11.98 20.78
N PHE A 166 0.09 -12.49 19.74
CA PHE A 166 0.21 -11.98 18.38
C PHE A 166 -0.21 -10.52 18.26
N ALA A 167 -1.31 -10.12 18.92
CA ALA A 167 -1.72 -8.72 19.00
C ALA A 167 -0.64 -7.84 19.65
N ARG A 168 -0.02 -8.29 20.74
CA ARG A 168 1.11 -7.58 21.37
C ARG A 168 2.34 -7.51 20.46
N LEU A 169 2.55 -8.49 19.62
CA LEU A 169 3.60 -8.48 18.60
C LEU A 169 3.24 -7.62 17.40
N GLY A 170 2.04 -7.03 17.35
CA GLY A 170 1.65 -6.06 16.34
C GLY A 170 0.73 -6.60 15.26
N ALA A 171 0.20 -7.83 15.38
CA ALA A 171 -0.87 -8.28 14.50
C ALA A 171 -2.10 -7.39 14.69
N ALA A 172 -2.53 -6.72 13.60
CA ALA A 172 -3.60 -5.73 13.63
C ALA A 172 -4.94 -6.32 13.17
N TYR A 173 -4.91 -7.38 12.36
CA TYR A 173 -6.06 -8.20 11.98
C TYR A 173 -5.66 -9.66 11.83
#